data_fd7292f3e46b0d52f7189d2578a5c6d4
#
_entry.id   fd7292f3e46b0d52f7189d2578a5c6d4
#
_cell.length_a   1.000
_cell.length_b   1.000
_cell.length_c   1.000
_cell.angle_alpha   90.00
_cell.angle_beta   90.00
_cell.angle_gamma   90.00
#
_symmetry.space_group_name_H-M   'P 1'
#
loop_
_entity.id
_entity.type
_entity.pdbx_description
1 polymer ?
#
loop_
_entity_poly.entity_id
_entity_poly.type
_entity_poly.pdbx_seq_one_letter_code
_entity_poly.pdbx_strand_id
1 'polypeptide(L)'
;MTPCRIRIASASFALVLSACSEQPQKGLPTEQEIHAGDSGVSSGAPGRHLYRCDDDRTLVVDFKDQGLTVEFRRDAKAAPTVLTAPMQGLQYVGDAQSATFAGNQIKIEALGKRPVLCMKENAS
;
A
#
# COMPACT_ATOMS: atom_id res chain seq x y z
N MET A 1 14.12 64.96 -47.15
CA MET A 1 14.60 64.13 -46.00
C MET A 1 13.42 63.92 -45.07
N THR A 2 12.81 62.81 -45.19
CA THR A 2 11.70 62.42 -44.35
C THR A 2 12.25 61.62 -43.18
N PRO A 3 12.08 62.10 -41.99
CA PRO A 3 12.50 61.27 -40.84
C PRO A 3 11.58 60.07 -40.72
N CYS A 4 12.20 58.95 -40.82
CA CYS A 4 11.54 57.73 -40.57
C CYS A 4 11.08 57.71 -39.10
N ARG A 5 9.82 57.99 -38.87
CA ARG A 5 9.24 57.81 -37.56
C ARG A 5 9.09 56.33 -37.32
N ILE A 6 10.06 55.79 -36.66
CA ILE A 6 9.92 54.51 -36.05
C ILE A 6 8.85 54.66 -34.99
N ARG A 7 7.66 54.27 -35.33
CA ARG A 7 6.65 53.99 -34.32
C ARG A 7 7.11 52.72 -33.63
N ILE A 8 7.75 52.91 -32.53
CA ILE A 8 7.89 51.84 -31.58
C ILE A 8 6.46 51.56 -31.11
N ALA A 9 5.84 50.66 -31.81
CA ALA A 9 4.67 50.00 -31.26
C ALA A 9 5.16 49.36 -30.00
N SER A 10 4.85 49.97 -28.90
CA SER A 10 4.90 49.30 -27.63
C SER A 10 3.97 48.12 -27.75
N ALA A 11 4.52 47.05 -28.22
CA ALA A 11 3.94 45.75 -27.99
C ALA A 11 3.96 45.59 -26.47
N SER A 12 2.88 46.01 -25.86
CA SER A 12 2.55 45.53 -24.56
C SER A 12 2.54 44.01 -24.68
N PHE A 13 3.67 43.45 -24.41
CA PHE A 13 3.77 42.06 -24.13
C PHE A 13 2.95 41.92 -22.85
N ALA A 14 1.67 41.73 -23.01
CA ALA A 14 0.89 41.12 -22.00
C ALA A 14 1.57 39.76 -21.80
N LEU A 15 2.47 39.72 -20.83
CA LEU A 15 2.79 38.49 -20.14
C LEU A 15 1.44 37.97 -19.69
N VAL A 16 0.84 37.20 -20.56
CA VAL A 16 -0.05 36.16 -20.13
C VAL A 16 0.88 35.26 -19.33
N LEU A 17 1.05 35.63 -18.10
CA LEU A 17 1.28 34.60 -17.10
C LEU A 17 0.12 33.64 -17.34
N SER A 18 0.37 32.69 -18.22
CA SER A 18 -0.26 31.42 -18.08
C SER A 18 0.05 31.08 -16.67
N ALA A 19 -0.80 31.49 -15.76
CA ALA A 19 -0.95 30.78 -14.56
C ALA A 19 -1.07 29.36 -15.07
N CYS A 20 0.02 28.63 -15.01
CA CYS A 20 -0.08 27.21 -14.86
C CYS A 20 -1.07 27.11 -13.75
N SER A 21 -2.33 26.95 -14.12
CA SER A 21 -3.28 26.45 -13.19
C SER A 21 -2.60 25.17 -12.76
N GLU A 22 -1.94 25.25 -11.64
CA GLU A 22 -1.70 24.08 -10.87
C GLU A 22 -3.09 23.49 -10.70
N GLN A 23 -3.46 22.74 -11.71
CA GLN A 23 -4.44 21.74 -11.45
C GLN A 23 -3.93 21.13 -10.16
N PRO A 24 -4.76 21.11 -9.11
CA PRO A 24 -4.43 20.24 -8.02
C PRO A 24 -4.20 18.91 -8.70
N GLN A 25 -2.98 18.64 -8.95
CA GLN A 25 -2.58 17.33 -9.40
C GLN A 25 -3.14 16.47 -8.30
N LYS A 26 -4.17 15.81 -8.63
CA LYS A 26 -4.61 14.64 -7.93
C LYS A 26 -3.36 13.79 -7.90
N GLY A 27 -2.61 13.95 -6.80
CA GLY A 27 -1.17 13.92 -6.82
C GLY A 27 -0.70 12.65 -7.48
N LEU A 28 0.41 12.74 -8.12
CA LEU A 28 1.24 11.57 -8.28
C LEU A 28 1.06 10.75 -7.01
N PRO A 29 0.58 9.52 -7.11
CA PRO A 29 0.34 8.71 -5.94
C PRO A 29 1.58 8.80 -5.07
N THR A 30 1.40 9.14 -3.83
CA THR A 30 2.50 9.19 -2.88
C THR A 30 3.20 7.85 -2.92
N GLU A 31 4.47 7.80 -2.68
CA GLU A 31 5.20 6.52 -2.64
C GLU A 31 4.44 5.47 -1.79
N GLN A 32 3.76 5.91 -0.78
CA GLN A 32 2.90 5.11 0.06
C GLN A 32 1.69 4.52 -0.68
N GLU A 33 1.09 5.27 -1.60
CA GLU A 33 -0.01 4.80 -2.44
C GLU A 33 0.48 3.85 -3.54
N ILE A 34 1.66 4.12 -4.09
CA ILE A 34 2.27 3.25 -5.10
C ILE A 34 2.57 1.88 -4.48
N HIS A 35 3.14 1.86 -3.29
CA HIS A 35 3.45 0.61 -2.61
C HIS A 35 2.22 -0.12 -2.09
N ALA A 36 1.21 0.58 -1.64
CA ALA A 36 -0.06 -0.02 -1.23
C ALA A 36 -0.83 -0.64 -2.42
N GLY A 37 -0.72 -0.03 -3.61
CA GLY A 37 -1.34 -0.56 -4.83
C GLY A 37 -0.57 -1.72 -5.45
N ASP A 38 0.75 -1.68 -5.38
CA ASP A 38 1.62 -2.61 -6.09
C ASP A 38 1.86 -3.91 -5.31
N SER A 39 1.80 -3.87 -4.01
CA SER A 39 1.92 -5.08 -3.19
C SER A 39 0.67 -5.95 -3.18
N GLY A 40 -0.40 -5.53 -3.84
CA GLY A 40 -1.68 -6.26 -3.82
C GLY A 40 -2.22 -6.46 -2.40
N VAL A 41 -1.53 -5.87 -1.47
CA VAL A 41 -1.85 -5.94 -0.07
C VAL A 41 -2.80 -4.79 0.18
N SER A 42 -4.05 -5.07 0.35
CA SER A 42 -4.87 -4.25 1.22
C SER A 42 -4.32 -4.31 2.65
N SER A 43 -3.03 -4.54 2.73
CA SER A 43 -2.20 -4.57 3.90
C SER A 43 -1.99 -3.15 4.34
N GLY A 44 -2.60 -2.84 5.37
CA GLY A 44 -2.58 -1.53 5.95
C GLY A 44 -3.97 -0.95 6.13
N ALA A 45 -5.01 -1.54 5.54
CA ALA A 45 -6.36 -1.26 6.00
C ALA A 45 -6.44 -1.72 7.45
N PRO A 46 -6.54 -0.78 8.41
CA PRO A 46 -6.67 -1.17 9.80
C PRO A 46 -7.92 -2.03 9.93
N GLY A 47 -7.85 -3.05 10.73
CA GLY A 47 -8.99 -3.89 11.00
C GLY A 47 -8.68 -5.38 10.92
N ARG A 48 -9.69 -6.13 11.18
CA ARG A 48 -9.64 -7.58 11.25
C ARG A 48 -10.06 -8.17 9.91
N HIS A 49 -9.20 -9.02 9.38
CA HIS A 49 -9.44 -9.72 8.12
C HIS A 49 -9.49 -11.24 8.37
N LEU A 50 -10.43 -11.90 7.71
CA LEU A 50 -10.57 -13.35 7.77
C LEU A 50 -9.95 -13.98 6.54
N TYR A 51 -9.20 -15.04 6.76
CA TYR A 51 -8.62 -15.87 5.73
C TYR A 51 -8.97 -17.33 5.96
N ARG A 52 -9.20 -18.05 4.89
CA ARG A 52 -9.38 -19.49 4.92
C ARG A 52 -8.15 -20.17 4.34
N CYS A 53 -7.58 -21.08 5.10
CA CYS A 53 -6.35 -21.78 4.76
C CYS A 53 -6.64 -23.13 4.07
N ASP A 54 -5.65 -23.64 3.37
CA ASP A 54 -5.72 -24.93 2.67
C ASP A 54 -5.81 -26.14 3.62
N ASP A 55 -5.53 -25.92 4.90
CA ASP A 55 -5.72 -26.90 5.98
C ASP A 55 -7.12 -26.82 6.64
N ASP A 56 -8.08 -26.16 5.96
CA ASP A 56 -9.45 -25.93 6.43
C ASP A 56 -9.58 -25.06 7.69
N ARG A 57 -8.53 -24.42 8.11
CA ARG A 57 -8.55 -23.50 9.25
C ARG A 57 -8.86 -22.08 8.83
N THR A 58 -9.54 -21.38 9.71
CA THR A 58 -9.73 -19.94 9.58
C THR A 58 -8.59 -19.22 10.30
N LEU A 59 -8.08 -18.20 9.68
CA LEU A 59 -7.05 -17.34 10.23
C LEU A 59 -7.61 -15.91 10.36
N VAL A 60 -7.51 -15.37 11.56
CA VAL A 60 -7.82 -13.96 11.82
C VAL A 60 -6.52 -13.17 11.74
N VAL A 61 -6.50 -12.16 10.92
CA VAL A 61 -5.34 -11.31 10.66
C VAL A 61 -5.66 -9.88 11.05
N ASP A 62 -4.90 -9.33 11.98
CA ASP A 62 -4.97 -7.93 12.39
C ASP A 62 -3.68 -7.22 12.01
N PHE A 63 -3.78 -6.14 11.21
CA PHE A 63 -2.63 -5.30 10.89
C PHE A 63 -2.50 -4.16 11.91
N LYS A 64 -1.29 -3.93 12.37
CA LYS A 64 -0.91 -2.88 13.31
C LYS A 64 0.29 -2.10 12.81
N ASP A 65 0.60 -1.01 13.48
CA ASP A 65 1.77 -0.19 13.21
C ASP A 65 1.90 0.21 11.73
N GLN A 66 0.79 0.70 11.15
CA GLN A 66 0.74 1.10 9.74
C GLN A 66 1.08 -0.04 8.76
N GLY A 67 0.75 -1.27 9.14
CA GLY A 67 1.01 -2.44 8.33
C GLY A 67 2.41 -3.05 8.50
N LEU A 68 3.21 -2.58 9.45
CA LEU A 68 4.52 -3.15 9.75
C LEU A 68 4.45 -4.34 10.71
N THR A 69 3.35 -4.47 11.43
CA THR A 69 3.10 -5.58 12.34
C THR A 69 1.82 -6.30 11.94
N VAL A 70 1.86 -7.60 11.96
CA VAL A 70 0.69 -8.43 11.72
C VAL A 70 0.52 -9.42 12.87
N GLU A 71 -0.71 -9.54 13.36
CA GLU A 71 -1.08 -10.54 14.36
C GLU A 71 -1.96 -11.59 13.72
N PHE A 72 -1.59 -12.83 13.90
CA PHE A 72 -2.38 -13.98 13.47
C PHE A 72 -3.02 -14.68 14.66
N ARG A 73 -4.31 -14.98 14.53
CA ARG A 73 -5.03 -15.82 15.50
C ARG A 73 -5.81 -16.89 14.76
N ARG A 74 -5.75 -18.11 15.26
CA ARG A 74 -6.53 -19.24 14.72
C ARG A 74 -7.98 -19.19 15.19
N ASP A 75 -8.21 -18.59 16.33
CA ASP A 75 -9.54 -18.28 16.85
C ASP A 75 -9.46 -17.02 17.74
N ALA A 76 -10.62 -16.49 18.10
CA ALA A 76 -10.70 -15.24 18.87
C ALA A 76 -10.09 -15.35 20.29
N LYS A 77 -9.95 -16.56 20.81
CA LYS A 77 -9.42 -16.84 22.16
C LYS A 77 -7.96 -17.26 22.16
N ALA A 78 -7.42 -17.62 21.00
CA ALA A 78 -6.04 -18.03 20.88
C ALA A 78 -5.08 -16.86 21.10
N ALA A 79 -3.92 -17.16 21.67
CA ALA A 79 -2.84 -16.18 21.75
C ALA A 79 -2.39 -15.77 20.34
N PRO A 80 -2.19 -14.49 20.08
CA PRO A 80 -1.75 -14.03 18.77
C PRO A 80 -0.30 -14.45 18.50
N THR A 81 -0.04 -14.81 17.26
CA THR A 81 1.33 -14.87 16.73
C THR A 81 1.64 -13.52 16.09
N VAL A 82 2.67 -12.86 16.55
CA VAL A 82 3.08 -11.54 16.09
C VAL A 82 4.26 -11.65 15.15
N LEU A 83 4.12 -11.07 13.97
CA LEU A 83 5.18 -10.99 12.96
C LEU A 83 5.38 -9.53 12.58
N THR A 84 6.62 -9.16 12.29
CA THR A 84 6.97 -7.79 11.89
C THR A 84 7.69 -7.77 10.55
N ALA A 85 7.51 -6.72 9.80
CA ALA A 85 8.24 -6.44 8.58
C ALA A 85 9.09 -5.17 8.76
N PRO A 86 10.31 -5.13 8.24
CA PRO A 86 11.15 -3.94 8.34
C PRO A 86 10.60 -2.77 7.52
N MET A 87 9.77 -3.08 6.54
CA MET A 87 9.18 -2.10 5.63
C MET A 87 7.90 -2.71 5.04
N GLN A 88 6.96 -1.84 4.68
CA GLN A 88 5.71 -2.28 4.04
C GLN A 88 5.98 -3.04 2.74
N GLY A 89 5.19 -4.07 2.49
CA GLY A 89 5.30 -4.90 1.30
C GLY A 89 6.38 -5.98 1.36
N LEU A 90 7.15 -6.06 2.44
CA LEU A 90 8.12 -7.12 2.64
C LEU A 90 7.53 -8.27 3.46
N GLN A 91 8.27 -9.35 3.50
CA GLN A 91 7.94 -10.51 4.31
C GLN A 91 7.89 -10.17 5.80
N TYR A 92 6.86 -10.61 6.47
CA TYR A 92 6.74 -10.53 7.91
C TYR A 92 7.47 -11.70 8.56
N VAL A 93 8.24 -11.42 9.57
CA VAL A 93 9.09 -12.41 10.24
C VAL A 93 8.84 -12.38 11.74
N GLY A 94 8.75 -13.56 12.34
CA GLY A 94 8.70 -13.79 13.78
C GLY A 94 9.74 -14.82 14.20
N ASP A 95 9.64 -15.30 15.43
CA ASP A 95 10.64 -16.20 16.03
C ASP A 95 10.79 -17.55 15.29
N ALA A 96 9.68 -18.12 14.82
CA ALA A 96 9.68 -19.42 14.17
C ALA A 96 8.80 -19.47 12.92
N GLN A 97 8.28 -18.33 12.51
CA GLN A 97 7.35 -18.22 11.39
C GLN A 97 7.64 -17.00 10.56
N SER A 98 7.26 -17.08 9.29
CA SER A 98 7.22 -15.94 8.40
C SER A 98 5.93 -15.96 7.58
N ALA A 99 5.53 -14.80 7.11
CA ALA A 99 4.34 -14.66 6.28
C ALA A 99 4.62 -13.72 5.10
N THR A 100 4.20 -14.15 3.93
CA THR A 100 4.28 -13.37 2.71
C THR A 100 2.88 -13.14 2.19
N PHE A 101 2.53 -11.89 1.94
CA PHE A 101 1.26 -11.51 1.36
C PHE A 101 1.40 -11.31 -0.14
N ALA A 102 0.47 -11.84 -0.90
CA ALA A 102 0.40 -11.64 -2.35
C ALA A 102 -1.08 -11.51 -2.75
N GLY A 103 -1.53 -10.28 -2.99
CA GLY A 103 -2.94 -10.02 -3.27
C GLY A 103 -3.85 -10.45 -2.11
N ASN A 104 -4.78 -11.33 -2.40
CA ASN A 104 -5.70 -11.90 -1.41
C ASN A 104 -5.16 -13.17 -0.74
N GLN A 105 -3.91 -13.50 -0.96
CA GLN A 105 -3.30 -14.72 -0.48
C GLN A 105 -2.22 -14.44 0.56
N ILE A 106 -2.15 -15.27 1.56
CA ILE A 106 -1.05 -15.31 2.51
C ILE A 106 -0.38 -16.67 2.43
N LYS A 107 0.93 -16.68 2.31
CA LYS A 107 1.76 -17.87 2.49
C LYS A 107 2.42 -17.79 3.87
N ILE A 108 2.14 -18.74 4.72
CA ILE A 108 2.74 -18.84 6.05
C ILE A 108 3.74 -19.99 6.03
N GLU A 109 4.96 -19.69 6.40
CA GLU A 109 6.03 -20.66 6.52
C GLU A 109 6.47 -20.76 7.98
N ALA A 110 6.50 -21.94 8.50
CA ALA A 110 6.98 -22.22 9.85
C ALA A 110 8.11 -23.25 9.81
N LEU A 111 9.07 -23.07 10.68
CA LEU A 111 10.25 -23.93 10.74
C LEU A 111 9.83 -25.40 10.92
N GLY A 112 10.29 -26.27 10.04
CA GLY A 112 10.02 -27.70 10.09
C GLY A 112 8.59 -28.11 9.73
N LYS A 113 7.77 -27.18 9.22
CA LYS A 113 6.40 -27.46 8.80
C LYS A 113 6.19 -27.17 7.32
N ARG A 114 5.16 -27.80 6.73
CA ARG A 114 4.73 -27.48 5.37
C ARG A 114 4.17 -26.06 5.33
N PRO A 115 4.49 -25.28 4.28
CA PRO A 115 3.87 -23.99 4.07
C PRO A 115 2.34 -24.08 3.98
N VAL A 116 1.65 -23.13 4.56
CA VAL A 116 0.19 -23.02 4.54
C VAL A 116 -0.20 -21.83 3.69
N LEU A 117 -1.12 -22.04 2.77
CA LEU A 117 -1.69 -21.00 1.93
C LEU A 117 -3.09 -20.64 2.43
N CYS A 118 -3.33 -19.36 2.63
CA CYS A 118 -4.62 -18.85 3.08
C CYS A 118 -5.13 -17.80 2.10
N MET A 119 -6.41 -17.88 1.78
CA MET A 119 -7.10 -16.92 0.92
C MET A 119 -8.01 -16.03 1.74
N LYS A 120 -8.00 -14.74 1.45
CA LYS A 120 -8.88 -13.78 2.10
C LYS A 120 -10.34 -14.12 1.80
N GLU A 121 -11.14 -14.23 2.83
CA GLU A 121 -12.58 -14.31 2.67
C GLU A 121 -13.11 -12.91 2.34
N ASN A 122 -13.73 -12.77 1.19
CA ASN A 122 -14.45 -11.55 0.87
C ASN A 122 -15.67 -11.46 1.78
N ALA A 123 -15.79 -10.35 2.48
CA ALA A 123 -17.02 -10.04 3.17
C ALA A 123 -18.13 -9.92 2.14
N SER A 124 -19.07 -10.83 2.21
CA SER A 124 -20.28 -10.80 1.38
C SER A 124 -21.20 -9.68 1.85
#